data_ac86b02d43da1bc65b0135ed1c6ae44b
#
_entry.id   ac86b02d43da1bc65b0135ed1c6ae44b
#
_cell.length_a   1.000
_cell.length_b   1.000
_cell.length_c   1.000
_cell.angle_alpha   90.00
_cell.angle_beta   90.00
_cell.angle_gamma   90.00
#
_symmetry.space_group_name_H-M   'P 1'
#
loop_
_entity.id
_entity.type
_entity.pdbx_description
1 polymer ?
#
loop_
_entity_poly.entity_id
_entity_poly.type
_entity_poly.pdbx_seq_one_letter_code
_entity_poly.pdbx_strand_id
1 'polypeptide(L)'
;MIELPRACYAIESIAKEVDFCCFGLNDLTQSFWGLSRDDTDNFLTIYEAKSIYSHNPFEKIVDPYMLNLMRQAIAKAKEVNPKLKFGACGEALIDKKSLYNIIDIGIDYVSCHPYQLPMIAIHSAQYKAHAKLT
;
A
#
# COMPACT_ATOMS: atom_id res chain seq x y z
N MET A 1 -6.38 -9.82 -6.29
CA MET A 1 -5.97 -8.41 -6.02
C MET A 1 -6.95 -7.79 -5.04
N ILE A 2 -6.46 -7.04 -4.06
CA ILE A 2 -7.26 -6.25 -3.13
C ILE A 2 -6.98 -4.77 -3.47
N GLU A 3 -7.89 -4.14 -4.16
CA GLU A 3 -7.69 -2.81 -4.74
C GLU A 3 -8.92 -1.91 -4.62
N LEU A 4 -9.91 -2.36 -3.86
CA LEU A 4 -11.09 -1.57 -3.48
C LEU A 4 -11.25 -1.58 -1.96
N PRO A 5 -11.67 -0.49 -1.33
CA PRO A 5 -12.03 -0.48 0.09
C PRO A 5 -13.04 -1.56 0.44
N ARG A 6 -14.02 -1.82 -0.45
CA ARG A 6 -14.99 -2.90 -0.29
C ARG A 6 -14.34 -4.27 -0.14
N ALA A 7 -13.27 -4.55 -0.89
CA ALA A 7 -12.53 -5.82 -0.79
C ALA A 7 -11.79 -5.94 0.56
N CYS A 8 -11.26 -4.82 1.08
CA CYS A 8 -10.67 -4.79 2.41
C CYS A 8 -11.70 -5.15 3.50
N TYR A 9 -12.92 -4.64 3.40
CA TYR A 9 -14.00 -4.97 4.34
C TYR A 9 -14.50 -6.42 4.19
N ALA A 10 -14.49 -6.98 2.98
CA ALA A 10 -14.91 -8.35 2.69
C ALA A 10 -13.79 -9.39 2.83
N ILE A 11 -12.66 -9.02 3.40
CA ILE A 11 -11.42 -9.81 3.38
C ILE A 11 -11.57 -11.18 4.03
N GLU A 12 -12.40 -11.31 5.08
CA GLU A 12 -12.61 -12.59 5.78
C GLU A 12 -13.24 -13.65 4.85
N SER A 13 -14.15 -13.21 3.97
CA SER A 13 -14.73 -14.09 2.97
C SER A 13 -13.73 -14.46 1.88
N ILE A 14 -12.94 -13.49 1.43
CA ILE A 14 -11.89 -13.67 0.41
C ILE A 14 -10.80 -14.63 0.93
N ALA A 15 -10.37 -14.45 2.17
CA ALA A 15 -9.28 -15.20 2.79
C ALA A 15 -9.53 -16.73 2.86
N LYS A 16 -10.80 -17.14 2.78
CA LYS A 16 -11.20 -18.59 2.75
C LYS A 16 -10.92 -19.25 1.41
N GLU A 17 -10.88 -18.46 0.34
CA GLU A 17 -10.87 -18.94 -1.04
C GLU A 17 -9.54 -18.75 -1.75
N VAL A 18 -8.53 -18.16 -1.07
CA VAL A 18 -7.27 -17.79 -1.73
C VAL A 18 -6.05 -18.22 -0.93
N ASP A 19 -4.94 -18.45 -1.63
CA ASP A 19 -3.64 -18.81 -1.04
C ASP A 19 -2.79 -17.58 -0.70
N PHE A 20 -3.00 -16.46 -1.39
CA PHE A 20 -2.34 -15.17 -1.14
C PHE A 20 -3.19 -14.01 -1.65
N CYS A 21 -2.93 -12.82 -1.09
CA CYS A 21 -3.51 -11.56 -1.54
C CYS A 21 -2.41 -10.56 -1.92
N CYS A 22 -2.76 -9.64 -2.81
CA CYS A 22 -1.88 -8.51 -3.13
C CYS A 22 -2.71 -7.22 -3.16
N PHE A 23 -2.27 -6.20 -2.43
CA PHE A 23 -2.87 -4.87 -2.52
C PHE A 23 -2.43 -4.18 -3.79
N GLY A 24 -3.38 -3.80 -4.64
CA GLY A 24 -3.18 -2.93 -5.80
C GLY A 24 -3.26 -1.47 -5.36
N LEU A 25 -2.11 -0.88 -5.01
CA LEU A 25 -2.09 0.43 -4.33
C LEU A 25 -2.61 1.57 -5.20
N ASN A 26 -2.44 1.51 -6.52
CA ASN A 26 -2.93 2.57 -7.41
C ASN A 26 -4.45 2.65 -7.38
N ASP A 27 -5.12 1.53 -7.61
CA ASP A 27 -6.59 1.47 -7.65
C ASP A 27 -7.21 1.59 -6.26
N LEU A 28 -6.54 1.07 -5.22
CA LEU A 28 -6.95 1.27 -3.85
C LEU A 28 -6.89 2.75 -3.47
N THR A 29 -5.82 3.46 -3.82
CA THR A 29 -5.69 4.91 -3.60
C THR A 29 -6.78 5.67 -4.34
N GLN A 30 -6.98 5.38 -5.63
CA GLN A 30 -8.03 5.99 -6.44
C GLN A 30 -9.41 5.86 -5.78
N SER A 31 -9.75 4.64 -5.39
CA SER A 31 -11.07 4.34 -4.80
C SER A 31 -11.22 4.91 -3.38
N PHE A 32 -10.15 4.91 -2.61
CA PHE A 32 -10.13 5.40 -1.22
C PHE A 32 -10.29 6.92 -1.15
N TRP A 33 -9.60 7.64 -2.04
CA TRP A 33 -9.64 9.09 -2.11
C TRP A 33 -10.79 9.62 -2.98
N GLY A 34 -11.45 8.75 -3.77
CA GLY A 34 -12.46 9.17 -4.74
C GLY A 34 -11.88 10.02 -5.86
N LEU A 35 -10.63 9.74 -6.26
CA LEU A 35 -9.91 10.47 -7.30
C LEU A 35 -9.74 9.59 -8.53
N SER A 36 -9.88 10.18 -9.72
CA SER A 36 -9.46 9.53 -10.96
C SER A 36 -7.96 9.77 -11.16
N ARG A 37 -7.19 8.69 -11.30
CA ARG A 37 -5.74 8.76 -11.54
C ARG A 37 -5.42 9.50 -12.83
N ASP A 38 -6.22 9.28 -13.86
CA ASP A 38 -6.01 9.88 -15.18
C ASP A 38 -6.32 11.38 -15.22
N ASP A 39 -7.14 11.87 -14.28
CA ASP A 39 -7.55 13.28 -14.22
C ASP A 39 -6.75 14.11 -13.21
N THR A 40 -5.94 13.45 -12.37
CA THR A 40 -5.25 14.12 -11.24
C THR A 40 -4.25 15.18 -11.69
N ASP A 41 -3.58 15.01 -12.80
CA ASP A 41 -2.59 15.97 -13.33
C ASP A 41 -3.20 17.37 -13.55
N ASN A 42 -4.51 17.44 -13.78
CA ASN A 42 -5.20 18.71 -14.02
C ASN A 42 -5.36 19.57 -12.77
N PHE A 43 -5.35 19.00 -11.57
CA PHE A 43 -5.67 19.73 -10.34
C PHE A 43 -4.72 19.46 -9.16
N LEU A 44 -4.04 18.32 -9.10
CA LEU A 44 -3.19 17.97 -7.95
C LEU A 44 -2.07 18.97 -7.71
N THR A 45 -1.41 19.44 -8.78
CA THR A 45 -0.37 20.47 -8.68
C THR A 45 -0.89 21.74 -8.00
N ILE A 46 -2.15 22.13 -8.31
CA ILE A 46 -2.79 23.31 -7.72
C ILE A 46 -3.13 23.03 -6.24
N TYR A 47 -3.57 21.81 -5.92
CA TYR A 47 -3.94 21.41 -4.56
C TYR A 47 -2.70 21.33 -3.65
N GLU A 48 -1.58 20.86 -4.16
CA GLU A 48 -0.30 20.87 -3.44
C GLU A 48 0.20 22.30 -3.22
N ALA A 49 0.19 23.15 -4.26
CA ALA A 49 0.58 24.55 -4.15
C ALA A 49 -0.26 25.34 -3.13
N LYS A 50 -1.54 24.97 -2.98
CA LYS A 50 -2.45 25.56 -1.99
C LYS A 50 -2.43 24.85 -0.64
N SER A 51 -1.57 23.85 -0.46
CA SER A 51 -1.48 23.03 0.76
C SER A 51 -2.82 22.33 1.13
N ILE A 52 -3.68 22.04 0.14
CA ILE A 52 -4.89 21.24 0.32
C ILE A 52 -4.48 19.77 0.50
N TYR A 53 -3.53 19.29 -0.32
CA TYR A 53 -2.82 18.05 -0.11
C TYR A 53 -1.35 18.34 0.23
N SER A 54 -0.82 17.58 1.16
CA SER A 54 0.60 17.69 1.55
C SER A 54 1.52 16.98 0.55
N HIS A 55 0.97 16.13 -0.31
CA HIS A 55 1.68 15.33 -1.32
C HIS A 55 0.67 14.65 -2.24
N ASN A 56 1.13 14.23 -3.41
CA ASN A 56 0.36 13.42 -4.34
C ASN A 56 0.08 12.03 -3.72
N PRO A 57 -1.19 11.64 -3.48
CA PRO A 57 -1.53 10.37 -2.86
C PRO A 57 -1.16 9.14 -3.71
N PHE A 58 -0.93 9.30 -5.03
CA PHE A 58 -0.47 8.24 -5.92
C PHE A 58 1.04 8.03 -5.87
N GLU A 59 1.80 9.04 -5.44
CA GLU A 59 3.26 8.95 -5.29
C GLU A 59 3.70 8.54 -3.89
N LYS A 60 2.87 8.81 -2.87
CA LYS A 60 3.21 8.54 -1.47
C LYS A 60 2.07 7.91 -0.69
N ILE A 61 2.31 6.71 -0.20
CA ILE A 61 1.37 5.98 0.68
C ILE A 61 1.70 6.30 2.13
N VAL A 62 1.21 7.42 2.61
CA VAL A 62 1.46 7.91 3.97
C VAL A 62 0.17 8.26 4.73
N ASP A 63 -0.98 8.10 4.08
CA ASP A 63 -2.28 8.37 4.70
C ASP A 63 -2.57 7.35 5.82
N PRO A 64 -2.79 7.81 7.06
CA PRO A 64 -2.97 6.91 8.20
C PRO A 64 -4.27 6.11 8.13
N TYR A 65 -5.30 6.63 7.50
CA TYR A 65 -6.60 5.96 7.40
C TYR A 65 -6.55 4.82 6.38
N MET A 66 -5.91 5.04 5.23
CA MET A 66 -5.69 3.99 4.24
C MET A 66 -4.78 2.88 4.79
N LEU A 67 -3.68 3.24 5.44
CA LEU A 67 -2.78 2.28 6.10
C LEU A 67 -3.50 1.48 7.19
N ASN A 68 -4.38 2.13 7.97
CA ASN A 68 -5.17 1.46 8.98
C ASN A 68 -6.20 0.48 8.38
N LEU A 69 -6.87 0.88 7.29
CA LEU A 69 -7.77 -0.01 6.55
C LEU A 69 -7.05 -1.28 6.08
N MET A 70 -5.86 -1.13 5.50
CA MET A 70 -5.05 -2.25 5.04
C MET A 70 -4.59 -3.14 6.21
N ARG A 71 -4.12 -2.54 7.32
CA ARG A 71 -3.72 -3.27 8.53
C ARG A 71 -4.86 -4.08 9.12
N GLN A 72 -6.06 -3.50 9.22
CA GLN A 72 -7.24 -4.21 9.70
C GLN A 72 -7.63 -5.37 8.77
N ALA A 73 -7.54 -5.18 7.46
CA ALA A 73 -7.80 -6.24 6.49
C ALA A 73 -6.81 -7.41 6.67
N ILE A 74 -5.52 -7.13 6.82
CA ILE A 74 -4.50 -8.17 7.09
C ILE A 74 -4.82 -8.92 8.39
N ALA A 75 -5.13 -8.21 9.46
CA ALA A 75 -5.42 -8.81 10.77
C ALA A 75 -6.61 -9.76 10.68
N LYS A 76 -7.74 -9.29 10.15
CA LYS A 76 -8.95 -10.09 9.98
C LYS A 76 -8.76 -11.31 9.06
N ALA A 77 -8.02 -11.13 7.98
CA ALA A 77 -7.71 -12.24 7.09
C ALA A 77 -6.87 -13.33 7.77
N LYS A 78 -5.90 -12.93 8.60
CA LYS A 78 -5.05 -13.87 9.35
C LYS A 78 -5.78 -14.57 10.50
N GLU A 79 -6.88 -14.01 11.02
CA GLU A 79 -7.77 -14.73 11.95
C GLU A 79 -8.45 -15.94 11.26
N VAL A 80 -8.80 -15.78 9.97
CA VAL A 80 -9.44 -16.83 9.18
C VAL A 80 -8.40 -17.79 8.58
N ASN A 81 -7.33 -17.26 8.03
CA ASN A 81 -6.25 -18.02 7.41
C ASN A 81 -4.88 -17.50 7.88
N PRO A 82 -4.33 -18.04 8.98
CA PRO A 82 -3.06 -17.57 9.55
C PRO A 82 -1.85 -17.69 8.61
N LYS A 83 -1.93 -18.56 7.58
CA LYS A 83 -0.85 -18.78 6.61
C LYS A 83 -0.94 -17.84 5.41
N LEU A 84 -2.04 -17.08 5.26
CA LEU A 84 -2.26 -16.21 4.12
C LEU A 84 -1.14 -15.17 4.00
N LYS A 85 -0.59 -15.06 2.81
CA LYS A 85 0.46 -14.11 2.49
C LYS A 85 -0.13 -12.85 1.84
N PHE A 86 0.38 -11.69 2.27
CA PHE A 86 -0.01 -10.42 1.71
C PHE A 86 1.15 -9.76 0.96
N GLY A 87 0.90 -9.40 -0.29
CA GLY A 87 1.77 -8.57 -1.10
C GLY A 87 1.23 -7.17 -1.26
N ALA A 88 2.05 -6.31 -1.82
CA ALA A 88 1.66 -4.99 -2.33
C ALA A 88 2.36 -4.70 -3.66
N CYS A 89 1.67 -4.01 -4.55
CA CYS A 89 2.21 -3.48 -5.80
C CYS A 89 1.67 -2.08 -6.05
N GLY A 90 2.47 -1.26 -6.71
CA GLY A 90 2.14 0.13 -7.06
C GLY A 90 3.39 0.98 -7.18
N GLU A 91 3.29 2.05 -7.95
CA GLU A 91 4.43 2.92 -8.26
C GLU A 91 4.96 3.66 -7.02
N ALA A 92 4.07 3.98 -6.08
CA ALA A 92 4.44 4.64 -4.83
C ALA A 92 5.43 3.84 -3.95
N LEU A 93 5.62 2.54 -4.20
CA LEU A 93 6.55 1.71 -3.43
C LEU A 93 8.02 2.02 -3.68
N ILE A 94 8.35 2.83 -4.69
CA ILE A 94 9.71 3.35 -4.88
C ILE A 94 10.05 4.42 -3.85
N ASP A 95 9.04 5.13 -3.32
CA ASP A 95 9.25 6.07 -2.22
C ASP A 95 9.58 5.32 -0.93
N LYS A 96 10.70 5.69 -0.33
CA LYS A 96 11.23 5.02 0.87
C LYS A 96 10.23 5.00 2.03
N LYS A 97 9.54 6.12 2.28
CA LYS A 97 8.59 6.25 3.39
C LYS A 97 7.34 5.39 3.14
N SER A 98 6.84 5.40 1.92
CA SER A 98 5.73 4.54 1.49
C SER A 98 6.07 3.06 1.70
N LEU A 99 7.24 2.64 1.25
CA LEU A 99 7.68 1.26 1.42
C LEU A 99 7.79 0.88 2.91
N TYR A 100 8.33 1.76 3.76
CA TYR A 100 8.42 1.51 5.19
C TYR A 100 7.03 1.36 5.83
N ASN A 101 6.10 2.25 5.51
CA ASN A 101 4.73 2.17 5.99
C ASN A 101 4.05 0.86 5.57
N ILE A 102 4.29 0.41 4.35
CA ILE A 102 3.75 -0.85 3.82
C ILE A 102 4.36 -2.07 4.51
N ILE A 103 5.66 -2.04 4.82
CA ILE A 103 6.30 -3.09 5.63
C ILE A 103 5.71 -3.12 7.05
N ASP A 104 5.52 -1.94 7.67
CA ASP A 104 4.99 -1.81 9.03
C ASP A 104 3.56 -2.35 9.20
N ILE A 105 2.75 -2.33 8.17
CA ILE A 105 1.40 -2.92 8.22
C ILE A 105 1.39 -4.44 8.11
N GLY A 106 2.54 -5.07 7.88
CA GLY A 106 2.68 -6.53 7.87
C GLY A 106 2.63 -7.17 6.49
N ILE A 107 3.07 -6.48 5.44
CA ILE A 107 3.22 -7.05 4.09
C ILE A 107 4.38 -8.06 4.05
N ASP A 108 4.13 -9.21 3.45
CA ASP A 108 5.10 -10.30 3.32
C ASP A 108 6.03 -10.12 2.10
N TYR A 109 5.53 -9.53 1.00
CA TYR A 109 6.29 -9.33 -0.23
C TYR A 109 5.82 -8.09 -1.02
N VAL A 110 6.69 -7.59 -1.88
CA VAL A 110 6.40 -6.47 -2.80
C VAL A 110 6.61 -6.95 -4.23
N SER A 111 5.66 -6.62 -5.11
CA SER A 111 5.78 -6.79 -6.55
C SER A 111 6.02 -5.42 -7.18
N CYS A 112 7.07 -5.31 -8.00
CA CYS A 112 7.48 -4.07 -8.63
C CYS A 112 8.05 -4.30 -10.03
N HIS A 113 8.20 -3.22 -10.77
CA HIS A 113 8.86 -3.28 -12.07
C HIS A 113 10.36 -3.68 -11.90
N PRO A 114 10.93 -4.51 -12.80
CA PRO A 114 12.32 -4.97 -12.67
C PRO A 114 13.35 -3.85 -12.44
N TYR A 115 13.17 -2.69 -13.04
CA TYR A 115 14.07 -1.53 -12.85
C TYR A 115 13.98 -0.92 -11.44
N GLN A 116 12.91 -1.14 -10.71
CA GLN A 116 12.73 -0.63 -9.32
C GLN A 116 13.30 -1.59 -8.29
N LEU A 117 13.53 -2.86 -8.66
CA LEU A 117 13.93 -3.92 -7.74
C LEU A 117 15.19 -3.58 -6.93
N PRO A 118 16.29 -3.05 -7.52
CA PRO A 118 17.47 -2.72 -6.75
C PRO A 118 17.19 -1.68 -5.66
N MET A 119 16.42 -0.65 -5.97
CA MET A 119 16.08 0.43 -5.01
C MET A 119 15.20 -0.10 -3.88
N ILE A 120 14.17 -0.85 -4.21
CA ILE A 120 13.27 -1.47 -3.23
C ILE A 120 14.02 -2.45 -2.33
N ALA A 121 14.95 -3.24 -2.87
CA ALA A 121 15.78 -4.14 -2.09
C ALA A 121 16.68 -3.39 -1.10
N ILE A 122 17.31 -2.29 -1.53
CA ILE A 122 18.15 -1.44 -0.66
C ILE A 122 17.29 -0.82 0.46
N HIS A 123 16.16 -0.21 0.12
CA HIS A 123 15.27 0.41 1.12
C HIS A 123 14.75 -0.64 2.13
N SER A 124 14.37 -1.83 1.67
CA SER A 124 13.92 -2.91 2.54
C SER A 124 15.02 -3.41 3.48
N ALA A 125 16.27 -3.48 2.99
CA ALA A 125 17.42 -3.83 3.81
C ALA A 125 17.73 -2.75 4.86
N GLN A 126 17.63 -1.47 4.49
CA GLN A 126 17.77 -0.35 5.41
C GLN A 126 16.70 -0.38 6.51
N TYR A 127 15.43 -0.64 6.15
CA TYR A 127 14.36 -0.79 7.11
C TYR A 127 14.67 -1.87 8.15
N LYS A 128 15.06 -3.07 7.69
CA LYS A 128 15.42 -4.18 8.57
C LYS A 128 16.64 -3.89 9.47
N ALA A 129 17.60 -3.12 8.97
CA ALA A 129 18.76 -2.70 9.77
C ALA A 129 18.36 -1.73 10.87
N HIS A 130 17.50 -0.75 10.59
CA HIS A 130 16.98 0.18 11.61
C HIS A 130 16.12 -0.54 12.66
N ALA A 131 15.23 -1.45 12.27
CA ALA A 131 14.38 -2.19 13.18
C ALA A 131 15.13 -3.14 14.13
N LYS A 132 16.41 -3.44 13.85
CA LYS A 132 17.27 -4.23 14.75
C LYS A 132 18.05 -3.38 15.76
N LEU A 133 18.04 -2.06 15.58
CA LEU A 133 18.78 -1.11 16.44
C LEU A 133 17.86 -0.41 17.44
N THR A 134 16.56 -0.59 17.32
CA THR A 134 15.51 -0.13 18.24
C THR A 134 14.90 -1.29 19.00
#